data_3555150a0a1c2a52b1649b809b82101a
#
_entry.id   3555150a0a1c2a52b1649b809b82101a
#
_cell.length_a   1.000
_cell.length_b   1.000
_cell.length_c   1.000
_cell.angle_alpha   90.00
_cell.angle_beta   90.00
_cell.angle_gamma   90.00
#
_symmetry.space_group_name_H-M   'P 1'
#
loop_
_entity.id
_entity.type
_entity.pdbx_description
1 polymer ?
#
loop_
_entity_poly.entity_id
_entity_poly.type
_entity_poly.pdbx_seq_one_letter_code
_entity_poly.pdbx_strand_id
1 'polypeptide(L)'
;AASDVYKRQPAAYEQYKSAVRAWHGFYVADGLVQPGEEIPYMPNAIAGQIKVKDINGYSYNADGTFKTDEHGLPILTGEPDGKINDADRVYLGSSDPGFIMGFNNTLRFKDFDFNIYFYGHFNQWTTGSYYDMWLGSISSIDNGRNVPVSASEIWSTDNPTGWRPGYAQMYSTYDAGATTLYMKKCWFVRCRNITLGYNVPVKKGLSKLRVYADVTNPFMLTNYKGLDMETDDTSWAYPNVRSFNFGVEITF
;
A
#
# COMPACT_ATOMS: atom_id res chain seq x y z
N ALA A 1 18.87 -20.33 -6.89
CA ALA A 1 18.29 -21.34 -7.78
C ALA A 1 17.01 -20.87 -8.47
N ALA A 2 16.01 -20.30 -7.76
CA ALA A 2 14.78 -19.77 -8.39
C ALA A 2 15.06 -18.54 -9.27
N SER A 3 15.97 -17.66 -8.89
CA SER A 3 16.35 -16.48 -9.67
C SER A 3 17.02 -16.82 -11.03
N ASP A 4 17.67 -17.96 -11.14
CA ASP A 4 18.33 -18.38 -12.39
C ASP A 4 17.36 -18.95 -13.42
N VAL A 5 16.25 -19.53 -12.98
CA VAL A 5 15.19 -20.01 -13.88
C VAL A 5 14.51 -18.83 -14.58
N TYR A 6 14.26 -17.73 -13.86
CA TYR A 6 13.68 -16.53 -14.46
C TYR A 6 14.65 -15.83 -15.43
N LYS A 7 15.94 -15.81 -15.16
CA LYS A 7 16.95 -15.25 -16.07
C LYS A 7 17.09 -16.02 -17.37
N ARG A 8 16.73 -17.31 -17.39
CA ARG A 8 16.85 -18.19 -18.56
C ARG A 8 15.62 -18.23 -19.47
N GLN A 9 14.54 -17.52 -19.10
CA GLN A 9 13.32 -17.45 -19.90
C GLN A 9 12.88 -15.98 -20.09
N PRO A 10 13.61 -15.17 -20.89
CA PRO A 10 13.24 -13.77 -21.14
C PRO A 10 11.80 -13.64 -21.67
N ALA A 11 11.40 -14.56 -22.53
CA ALA A 11 10.06 -14.61 -23.12
C ALA A 11 8.95 -14.78 -22.10
N ALA A 12 9.08 -15.76 -21.20
CA ALA A 12 8.10 -15.98 -20.14
C ALA A 12 8.02 -14.79 -19.15
N TYR A 13 9.13 -14.10 -18.94
CA TYR A 13 9.17 -12.92 -18.10
C TYR A 13 8.43 -11.73 -18.71
N GLU A 14 8.60 -11.45 -20.00
CA GLU A 14 7.87 -10.38 -20.69
C GLU A 14 6.38 -10.71 -20.81
N GLN A 15 6.03 -11.96 -21.07
CA GLN A 15 4.65 -12.44 -21.05
C GLN A 15 4.02 -12.27 -19.67
N TYR A 16 4.74 -12.60 -18.60
CA TYR A 16 4.31 -12.39 -17.24
C TYR A 16 4.08 -10.90 -16.92
N LYS A 17 5.01 -10.03 -17.29
CA LYS A 17 4.85 -8.57 -17.12
C LYS A 17 3.61 -8.02 -17.83
N SER A 18 3.35 -8.47 -19.04
CA SER A 18 2.20 -8.04 -19.80
C SER A 18 0.88 -8.53 -19.18
N ALA A 19 0.83 -9.80 -18.75
CA ALA A 19 -0.32 -10.34 -18.03
C ALA A 19 -0.55 -9.62 -16.71
N VAL A 20 0.50 -9.38 -15.94
CA VAL A 20 0.41 -8.63 -14.66
C VAL A 20 -0.08 -7.21 -14.90
N ARG A 21 0.36 -6.53 -15.98
CA ARG A 21 -0.13 -5.19 -16.31
C ARG A 21 -1.62 -5.22 -16.65
N ALA A 22 -2.08 -6.16 -17.46
CA ALA A 22 -3.48 -6.27 -17.85
C ALA A 22 -4.41 -6.58 -16.67
N TRP A 23 -3.96 -7.42 -15.72
CA TRP A 23 -4.77 -7.87 -14.58
C TRP A 23 -4.57 -7.05 -13.31
N HIS A 24 -3.37 -6.48 -13.12
CA HIS A 24 -2.97 -5.75 -11.90
C HIS A 24 -2.40 -4.35 -12.20
N GLY A 25 -2.53 -3.88 -13.43
CA GLY A 25 -2.12 -2.53 -13.80
C GLY A 25 -3.11 -1.49 -13.31
N PHE A 26 -2.60 -0.27 -13.14
CA PHE A 26 -3.36 0.89 -12.68
C PHE A 26 -3.37 1.98 -13.75
N TYR A 27 -4.51 2.62 -13.96
CA TYR A 27 -4.58 3.84 -14.76
C TYR A 27 -3.85 4.97 -14.03
N VAL A 28 -3.05 5.72 -14.75
CA VAL A 28 -2.29 6.84 -14.17
C VAL A 28 -3.25 8.01 -13.92
N ALA A 29 -3.49 8.31 -12.64
CA ALA A 29 -4.31 9.45 -12.25
C ALA A 29 -3.57 10.77 -12.52
N ASP A 30 -4.30 11.76 -13.06
CA ASP A 30 -3.84 13.12 -13.34
C ASP A 30 -4.71 14.17 -12.62
N GLY A 31 -4.98 13.92 -11.36
CA GLY A 31 -5.87 14.74 -10.55
C GLY A 31 -7.35 14.46 -10.80
N LEU A 32 -8.18 15.49 -10.67
CA LEU A 32 -9.61 15.40 -10.85
C LEU A 32 -10.06 16.31 -12.00
N VAL A 33 -11.09 15.87 -12.70
CA VAL A 33 -11.75 16.66 -13.74
C VAL A 33 -12.31 17.95 -13.13
N GLN A 34 -11.99 19.09 -13.73
CA GLN A 34 -12.45 20.40 -13.27
C GLN A 34 -13.72 20.87 -14.00
N PRO A 35 -14.50 21.77 -13.42
CA PRO A 35 -15.67 22.33 -14.10
C PRO A 35 -15.30 22.99 -15.44
N GLY A 36 -15.98 22.58 -16.52
CA GLY A 36 -15.72 23.10 -17.86
C GLY A 36 -14.48 22.55 -18.55
N GLU A 37 -13.77 21.58 -17.95
CA GLU A 37 -12.65 20.92 -18.58
C GLU A 37 -13.17 19.90 -19.62
N GLU A 38 -12.75 20.06 -20.86
CA GLU A 38 -13.02 19.11 -21.94
C GLU A 38 -11.82 18.19 -22.15
N ILE A 39 -12.03 16.88 -22.03
CA ILE A 39 -10.98 15.86 -22.15
C ILE A 39 -11.35 14.99 -23.36
N PRO A 40 -10.66 15.13 -24.52
CA PRO A 40 -11.06 14.45 -25.77
C PRO A 40 -11.19 12.93 -25.64
N TYR A 41 -10.32 12.29 -24.87
CA TYR A 41 -10.32 10.84 -24.64
C TYR A 41 -11.20 10.40 -23.44
N MET A 42 -11.85 11.36 -22.74
CA MET A 42 -12.84 11.12 -21.69
C MET A 42 -14.09 11.98 -21.92
N PRO A 43 -14.81 11.82 -23.03
CA PRO A 43 -15.86 12.77 -23.46
C PRO A 43 -17.06 12.85 -22.50
N ASN A 44 -17.25 11.84 -21.65
CA ASN A 44 -18.34 11.77 -20.68
C ASN A 44 -17.85 12.07 -19.24
N ALA A 45 -16.65 12.60 -19.09
CA ALA A 45 -16.10 12.91 -17.77
C ALA A 45 -16.87 14.07 -17.13
N ILE A 46 -17.15 13.93 -15.84
CA ILE A 46 -17.87 14.91 -15.03
C ILE A 46 -16.92 15.48 -13.99
N ALA A 47 -17.04 16.78 -13.70
CA ALA A 47 -16.23 17.45 -12.69
C ALA A 47 -16.26 16.68 -11.34
N GLY A 48 -15.10 16.51 -10.72
CA GLY A 48 -14.90 15.73 -9.49
C GLY A 48 -14.63 14.23 -9.69
N GLN A 49 -14.69 13.72 -10.93
CA GLN A 49 -14.19 12.38 -11.25
C GLN A 49 -12.67 12.35 -11.35
N ILE A 50 -12.08 11.17 -11.16
CA ILE A 50 -10.64 10.97 -11.39
C ILE A 50 -10.36 11.12 -12.87
N LYS A 51 -9.45 12.03 -13.21
CA LYS A 51 -8.88 12.15 -14.54
C LYS A 51 -7.74 11.15 -14.68
N VAL A 52 -7.76 10.34 -15.75
CA VAL A 52 -6.69 9.38 -16.07
C VAL A 52 -5.95 9.81 -17.31
N LYS A 53 -4.68 9.42 -17.43
CA LYS A 53 -3.85 9.75 -18.60
C LYS A 53 -4.01 8.72 -19.70
N ASP A 54 -4.13 9.22 -20.91
CA ASP A 54 -3.86 8.47 -22.14
C ASP A 54 -2.34 8.48 -22.35
N ILE A 55 -1.68 7.33 -22.26
CA ILE A 55 -0.22 7.21 -22.33
C ILE A 55 0.24 6.23 -23.39
N ASN A 56 -0.66 5.36 -23.85
CA ASN A 56 -0.34 4.31 -24.79
C ASN A 56 -1.53 3.97 -25.67
N GLY A 57 -1.22 3.40 -26.85
CA GLY A 57 -2.18 2.74 -27.70
C GLY A 57 -1.69 1.36 -28.10
N TYR A 58 -2.55 0.59 -28.77
CA TYR A 58 -2.20 -0.66 -29.41
C TYR A 58 -1.81 -0.44 -30.86
N SER A 59 -0.80 -1.18 -31.34
CA SER A 59 -0.48 -1.24 -32.76
C SER A 59 -1.41 -2.21 -33.48
N TYR A 60 -1.95 -1.80 -34.64
CA TYR A 60 -2.90 -2.59 -35.42
C TYR A 60 -2.32 -3.01 -36.77
N ASN A 61 -2.73 -4.16 -37.25
CA ASN A 61 -2.55 -4.60 -38.62
C ASN A 61 -3.54 -3.88 -39.56
N ALA A 62 -3.34 -4.01 -40.87
CA ALA A 62 -4.25 -3.39 -41.86
C ALA A 62 -5.69 -3.95 -41.84
N ASP A 63 -5.88 -5.14 -41.25
CA ASP A 63 -7.18 -5.80 -41.07
C ASP A 63 -7.88 -5.41 -39.75
N GLY A 64 -7.27 -4.51 -38.93
CA GLY A 64 -7.80 -4.08 -37.66
C GLY A 64 -7.53 -5.00 -36.46
N THR A 65 -6.80 -6.09 -36.66
CA THR A 65 -6.34 -6.95 -35.57
C THR A 65 -5.11 -6.35 -34.88
N PHE A 66 -4.87 -6.72 -33.61
CA PHE A 66 -3.67 -6.28 -32.91
C PHE A 66 -2.41 -6.84 -33.57
N LYS A 67 -1.40 -6.00 -33.74
CA LYS A 67 -0.05 -6.50 -33.95
C LYS A 67 0.44 -7.16 -32.68
N THR A 68 0.99 -8.36 -32.82
CA THR A 68 1.51 -9.11 -31.70
C THR A 68 3.02 -9.29 -31.83
N ASP A 69 3.68 -9.38 -30.67
CA ASP A 69 5.09 -9.77 -30.58
C ASP A 69 5.29 -11.27 -30.84
N GLU A 70 6.52 -11.76 -30.71
CA GLU A 70 6.87 -13.18 -30.86
C GLU A 70 6.19 -14.10 -29.84
N HIS A 71 5.56 -13.54 -28.79
CA HIS A 71 4.85 -14.27 -27.74
C HIS A 71 3.33 -14.16 -27.88
N GLY A 72 2.83 -13.54 -28.95
CA GLY A 72 1.41 -13.35 -29.19
C GLY A 72 0.78 -12.22 -28.37
N LEU A 73 1.57 -11.33 -27.78
CA LEU A 73 1.08 -10.21 -26.97
C LEU A 73 0.93 -8.95 -27.81
N PRO A 74 -0.12 -8.14 -27.56
CA PRO A 74 -0.33 -6.88 -28.27
C PRO A 74 0.87 -5.93 -28.09
N ILE A 75 1.38 -5.40 -29.19
CA ILE A 75 2.44 -4.40 -29.22
C ILE A 75 1.86 -3.03 -28.88
N LEU A 76 2.47 -2.36 -27.90
CA LEU A 76 2.12 -0.98 -27.53
C LEU A 76 2.86 0.02 -28.41
N THR A 77 2.22 1.17 -28.67
CA THR A 77 2.84 2.25 -29.45
C THR A 77 3.86 3.05 -28.68
N GLY A 78 3.68 3.18 -27.35
CA GLY A 78 4.43 4.09 -26.49
C GLY A 78 3.94 5.54 -26.54
N GLU A 79 2.85 5.81 -27.29
CA GLU A 79 2.28 7.13 -27.47
C GLU A 79 0.76 7.10 -27.28
N PRO A 80 0.13 8.20 -26.81
CA PRO A 80 -1.33 8.33 -26.67
C PRO A 80 -2.06 8.05 -27.98
N ASP A 81 -3.20 7.35 -27.91
CA ASP A 81 -4.01 7.03 -29.08
C ASP A 81 -5.39 7.73 -29.08
N GLY A 82 -5.65 8.58 -28.08
CA GLY A 82 -6.93 9.29 -27.92
C GLY A 82 -8.02 8.44 -27.28
N LYS A 83 -7.68 7.30 -26.65
CA LYS A 83 -8.64 6.40 -25.99
C LYS A 83 -8.01 5.84 -24.73
N ILE A 84 -8.81 5.73 -23.67
CA ILE A 84 -8.39 5.03 -22.46
C ILE A 84 -8.77 3.57 -22.55
N ASN A 85 -7.78 2.70 -22.47
CA ASN A 85 -7.93 1.25 -22.52
C ASN A 85 -6.84 0.54 -21.70
N ASP A 86 -6.75 -0.78 -21.75
CA ASP A 86 -5.76 -1.53 -20.96
C ASP A 86 -4.30 -1.26 -21.36
N ALA A 87 -4.04 -0.64 -22.53
CA ALA A 87 -2.71 -0.18 -22.91
C ALA A 87 -2.18 0.92 -21.99
N ASP A 88 -3.08 1.73 -21.41
CA ASP A 88 -2.76 2.87 -20.53
C ASP A 88 -2.47 2.45 -19.09
N ARG A 89 -2.64 1.18 -18.78
CA ARG A 89 -2.34 0.68 -17.43
C ARG A 89 -0.84 0.53 -17.22
N VAL A 90 -0.37 0.96 -16.07
CA VAL A 90 1.02 0.83 -15.65
C VAL A 90 1.15 -0.16 -14.49
N TYR A 91 2.25 -0.90 -14.49
CA TYR A 91 2.65 -1.72 -13.34
C TYR A 91 3.54 -0.89 -12.43
N LEU A 92 3.10 -0.65 -11.20
CA LEU A 92 3.84 0.18 -10.24
C LEU A 92 4.92 -0.58 -9.49
N GLY A 93 4.71 -1.88 -9.26
CA GLY A 93 5.61 -2.73 -8.51
C GLY A 93 4.84 -3.78 -7.70
N SER A 94 5.55 -4.48 -6.81
CA SER A 94 4.96 -5.54 -6.01
C SER A 94 4.27 -5.01 -4.75
N SER A 95 3.18 -5.67 -4.37
CA SER A 95 2.59 -5.57 -3.02
C SER A 95 3.42 -6.30 -1.96
N ASP A 96 4.36 -7.17 -2.39
CA ASP A 96 5.32 -7.76 -1.47
C ASP A 96 6.46 -6.78 -1.19
N PRO A 97 7.02 -6.80 0.04
CA PRO A 97 8.14 -5.93 0.37
C PRO A 97 9.38 -6.30 -0.45
N GLY A 98 10.01 -5.29 -1.04
CA GLY A 98 11.28 -5.48 -1.75
C GLY A 98 12.47 -5.74 -0.81
N PHE A 99 12.33 -5.36 0.47
CA PHE A 99 13.33 -5.58 1.50
C PHE A 99 12.67 -5.72 2.87
N ILE A 100 13.07 -6.75 3.63
CA ILE A 100 12.64 -7.00 5.00
C ILE A 100 13.85 -6.90 5.92
N MET A 101 13.69 -6.22 7.05
CA MET A 101 14.72 -6.02 8.06
C MET A 101 14.27 -6.54 9.42
N GLY A 102 15.17 -7.22 10.12
CA GLY A 102 15.06 -7.53 11.54
C GLY A 102 16.32 -7.08 12.26
N PHE A 103 16.18 -6.37 13.38
CA PHE A 103 17.29 -5.95 14.23
C PHE A 103 16.96 -6.26 15.69
N ASN A 104 17.72 -7.15 16.29
CA ASN A 104 17.60 -7.48 17.70
C ASN A 104 18.89 -7.11 18.43
N ASN A 105 18.75 -6.35 19.51
CA ASN A 105 19.87 -5.97 20.35
C ASN A 105 19.61 -6.34 21.80
N THR A 106 20.56 -7.04 22.41
CA THR A 106 20.52 -7.44 23.82
C THR A 106 21.74 -6.88 24.54
N LEU A 107 21.49 -6.04 25.52
CA LEU A 107 22.52 -5.44 26.37
C LEU A 107 22.41 -6.04 27.78
N ARG A 108 23.57 -6.33 28.39
CA ARG A 108 23.66 -6.75 29.78
C ARG A 108 24.64 -5.83 30.51
N PHE A 109 24.18 -5.28 31.61
CA PHE A 109 25.02 -4.44 32.44
C PHE A 109 24.75 -4.75 33.90
N LYS A 110 25.75 -5.35 34.58
CA LYS A 110 25.61 -5.87 35.93
C LYS A 110 24.41 -6.83 36.02
N ASP A 111 23.45 -6.50 36.87
CA ASP A 111 22.25 -7.29 37.10
C ASP A 111 21.10 -6.94 36.18
N PHE A 112 21.27 -5.95 35.29
CA PHE A 112 20.27 -5.57 34.33
C PHE A 112 20.46 -6.27 32.98
N ASP A 113 19.37 -6.68 32.39
CA ASP A 113 19.29 -7.08 30.99
C ASP A 113 18.24 -6.23 30.24
N PHE A 114 18.61 -5.77 29.06
CA PHE A 114 17.76 -4.99 28.17
C PHE A 114 17.74 -5.64 26.81
N ASN A 115 16.54 -5.83 26.25
CA ASN A 115 16.37 -6.30 24.88
C ASN A 115 15.47 -5.34 24.13
N ILE A 116 15.83 -5.08 22.88
CA ILE A 116 15.00 -4.33 21.95
C ILE A 116 15.02 -5.01 20.58
N TYR A 117 13.84 -5.20 19.99
CA TYR A 117 13.67 -5.81 18.69
C TYR A 117 12.90 -4.91 17.74
N PHE A 118 13.50 -4.63 16.58
CA PHE A 118 12.89 -3.92 15.47
C PHE A 118 12.66 -4.85 14.29
N TYR A 119 11.58 -4.60 13.57
CA TYR A 119 11.22 -5.31 12.37
C TYR A 119 10.62 -4.32 11.37
N GLY A 120 10.95 -4.46 10.09
CA GLY A 120 10.47 -3.51 9.10
C GLY A 120 10.40 -4.06 7.69
N HIS A 121 9.49 -3.47 6.90
CA HIS A 121 9.33 -3.69 5.48
C HIS A 121 9.60 -2.40 4.71
N PHE A 122 10.18 -2.55 3.53
CA PHE A 122 10.52 -1.43 2.65
C PHE A 122 10.17 -1.75 1.21
N ASN A 123 9.92 -0.71 0.42
CA ASN A 123 9.63 -0.84 -1.01
C ASN A 123 8.39 -1.66 -1.33
N GLN A 124 7.34 -1.54 -0.56
CA GLN A 124 6.06 -2.20 -0.76
C GLN A 124 5.07 -1.22 -1.38
N TRP A 125 4.47 -1.58 -2.50
CA TRP A 125 3.38 -0.80 -3.09
C TRP A 125 2.05 -1.22 -2.48
N THR A 126 1.29 -0.23 -2.02
CA THR A 126 -0.05 -0.45 -1.46
C THR A 126 -0.90 0.80 -1.66
N THR A 127 -2.20 0.69 -1.49
CA THR A 127 -3.03 1.86 -1.26
C THR A 127 -2.53 2.56 0.00
N GLY A 128 -2.29 3.87 -0.07
CA GLY A 128 -1.71 4.63 1.06
C GLY A 128 -2.52 4.57 2.35
N SER A 129 -3.80 4.21 2.26
CA SER A 129 -4.70 3.76 3.30
C SER A 129 -5.98 3.26 2.63
N TYR A 130 -6.21 1.96 2.61
CA TYR A 130 -7.45 1.41 2.07
C TYR A 130 -8.65 1.86 2.92
N TYR A 131 -8.51 1.82 4.23
CA TYR A 131 -9.51 2.28 5.17
C TYR A 131 -9.91 3.74 4.92
N ASP A 132 -8.93 4.63 4.74
CA ASP A 132 -9.16 6.04 4.47
C ASP A 132 -9.76 6.26 3.06
N MET A 133 -9.32 5.50 2.07
CA MET A 133 -9.89 5.53 0.72
C MET A 133 -11.38 5.16 0.73
N TRP A 134 -11.76 4.12 1.47
CA TRP A 134 -13.13 3.63 1.56
C TRP A 134 -14.01 4.51 2.42
N LEU A 135 -13.62 4.75 3.67
CA LEU A 135 -14.42 5.54 4.61
C LEU A 135 -14.39 7.02 4.30
N GLY A 136 -13.30 7.54 3.75
CA GLY A 136 -13.20 8.90 3.27
C GLY A 136 -13.81 9.12 1.88
N SER A 137 -14.54 8.14 1.33
CA SER A 137 -15.20 8.26 0.03
C SER A 137 -16.59 8.88 0.15
N ILE A 138 -17.06 9.45 -0.94
CA ILE A 138 -18.42 9.99 -1.03
C ILE A 138 -19.48 8.93 -0.80
N SER A 139 -19.23 7.69 -1.23
CA SER A 139 -20.14 6.56 -1.01
C SER A 139 -20.36 6.26 0.47
N SER A 140 -19.36 6.45 1.32
CA SER A 140 -19.51 6.29 2.77
C SER A 140 -20.38 7.38 3.38
N ILE A 141 -20.25 8.62 2.91
CA ILE A 141 -21.08 9.75 3.33
C ILE A 141 -22.54 9.51 2.93
N ASP A 142 -22.76 9.13 1.67
CA ASP A 142 -24.09 8.86 1.12
C ASP A 142 -24.81 7.73 1.87
N ASN A 143 -24.08 6.73 2.33
CA ASN A 143 -24.60 5.65 3.15
C ASN A 143 -24.75 6.00 4.66
N GLY A 144 -24.53 7.26 5.06
CA GLY A 144 -24.67 7.73 6.44
C GLY A 144 -23.67 7.11 7.42
N ARG A 145 -22.50 6.67 6.94
CA ARG A 145 -21.45 6.11 7.79
C ARG A 145 -20.64 7.20 8.48
N ASN A 146 -20.05 6.88 9.61
CA ASN A 146 -19.02 7.71 10.20
C ASN A 146 -17.80 7.76 9.26
N VAL A 147 -17.35 8.95 8.95
CA VAL A 147 -16.23 9.17 8.03
C VAL A 147 -15.04 9.81 8.76
N PRO A 148 -13.80 9.55 8.31
CA PRO A 148 -12.62 10.20 8.86
C PRO A 148 -12.58 11.69 8.50
N VAL A 149 -11.77 12.46 9.23
CA VAL A 149 -11.57 13.90 8.98
C VAL A 149 -11.11 14.17 7.54
N SER A 150 -10.38 13.23 6.94
CA SER A 150 -9.94 13.31 5.55
C SER A 150 -11.08 13.37 4.52
N ALA A 151 -12.32 13.07 4.91
CA ALA A 151 -13.50 13.31 4.07
C ALA A 151 -13.72 14.80 3.75
N SER A 152 -13.17 15.71 4.55
CA SER A 152 -13.16 17.16 4.25
C SER A 152 -12.31 17.53 3.03
N GLU A 153 -11.46 16.62 2.57
CA GLU A 153 -10.61 16.78 1.37
C GLU A 153 -11.33 16.34 0.08
N ILE A 154 -12.61 15.93 0.17
CA ILE A 154 -13.41 15.58 -1.00
C ILE A 154 -13.69 16.81 -1.84
N TRP A 155 -13.51 16.65 -3.13
CA TRP A 155 -13.81 17.68 -4.11
C TRP A 155 -15.33 17.95 -4.17
N SER A 156 -15.69 19.23 -4.17
CA SER A 156 -17.04 19.71 -4.46
C SER A 156 -16.97 21.11 -5.06
N THR A 157 -18.09 21.65 -5.54
CA THR A 157 -18.17 23.05 -5.98
C THR A 157 -17.80 24.03 -4.89
N ASP A 158 -18.06 23.68 -3.64
CA ASP A 158 -17.71 24.50 -2.46
C ASP A 158 -16.29 24.24 -1.95
N ASN A 159 -15.67 23.14 -2.38
CA ASN A 159 -14.28 22.76 -2.09
C ASN A 159 -13.53 22.36 -3.37
N PRO A 160 -13.27 23.29 -4.29
CA PRO A 160 -12.66 22.99 -5.59
C PRO A 160 -11.18 22.59 -5.50
N THR A 161 -10.55 22.80 -4.34
CA THR A 161 -9.17 22.37 -4.04
C THR A 161 -9.09 20.98 -3.45
N GLY A 162 -10.21 20.33 -3.19
CA GLY A 162 -10.27 18.95 -2.74
C GLY A 162 -9.59 18.03 -3.75
N TRP A 163 -8.72 17.14 -3.26
CA TRP A 163 -7.99 16.21 -4.10
C TRP A 163 -8.63 14.82 -4.16
N ARG A 164 -9.57 14.54 -3.26
CA ARG A 164 -10.35 13.31 -3.24
C ARG A 164 -11.51 13.39 -4.20
N PRO A 165 -11.83 12.31 -4.91
CA PRO A 165 -12.94 12.31 -5.86
C PRO A 165 -14.26 12.76 -5.24
N GLY A 166 -15.00 13.56 -5.99
CA GLY A 166 -16.31 14.04 -5.61
C GLY A 166 -17.44 13.04 -5.88
N TYR A 167 -18.68 13.50 -5.71
CA TYR A 167 -19.88 12.66 -5.89
C TYR A 167 -19.98 12.03 -7.29
N ALA A 168 -19.54 12.74 -8.32
CA ALA A 168 -19.54 12.25 -9.69
C ALA A 168 -18.69 10.99 -9.91
N GLN A 169 -17.75 10.69 -8.99
CA GLN A 169 -16.92 9.47 -9.06
C GLN A 169 -17.75 8.19 -8.99
N MET A 170 -18.92 8.20 -8.36
CA MET A 170 -19.81 7.04 -8.29
C MET A 170 -20.32 6.60 -9.67
N TYR A 171 -20.28 7.50 -10.65
CA TYR A 171 -20.69 7.26 -12.03
C TYR A 171 -19.48 7.18 -12.98
N SER A 172 -18.27 7.15 -12.45
CA SER A 172 -17.06 7.05 -13.27
C SER A 172 -16.87 5.64 -13.81
N THR A 173 -16.35 5.54 -15.03
CA THR A 173 -15.88 4.28 -15.60
C THR A 173 -14.60 3.77 -14.90
N TYR A 174 -13.85 4.68 -14.27
CA TYR A 174 -12.57 4.36 -13.64
C TYR A 174 -12.73 4.32 -12.12
N ASP A 175 -12.72 3.12 -11.55
CA ASP A 175 -12.73 2.94 -10.10
C ASP A 175 -11.49 3.54 -9.46
N ALA A 176 -11.65 4.18 -8.31
CA ALA A 176 -10.55 4.79 -7.57
C ALA A 176 -9.45 3.77 -7.21
N GLY A 177 -9.83 2.53 -6.92
CA GLY A 177 -8.92 1.42 -6.64
C GLY A 177 -8.16 0.92 -7.87
N ALA A 178 -8.66 1.20 -9.08
CA ALA A 178 -7.99 0.86 -10.34
C ALA A 178 -7.06 1.97 -10.85
N THR A 179 -6.87 3.05 -10.09
CA THR A 179 -6.03 4.19 -10.46
C THR A 179 -4.86 4.37 -9.50
N THR A 180 -3.86 5.13 -9.93
CA THR A 180 -2.69 5.44 -9.10
C THR A 180 -2.96 6.49 -8.03
N LEU A 181 -4.17 7.07 -7.95
CA LEU A 181 -4.49 8.20 -7.06
C LEU A 181 -4.14 7.92 -5.60
N TYR A 182 -4.49 6.73 -5.12
CA TYR A 182 -4.25 6.31 -3.75
C TYR A 182 -3.01 5.41 -3.58
N MET A 183 -2.36 5.01 -4.68
CA MET A 183 -1.22 4.10 -4.63
C MET A 183 0.04 4.82 -4.11
N LYS A 184 0.74 4.18 -3.18
CA LYS A 184 1.97 4.70 -2.58
C LYS A 184 2.99 3.59 -2.37
N LYS A 185 4.25 3.98 -2.48
CA LYS A 185 5.37 3.16 -2.06
C LYS A 185 5.59 3.36 -0.57
N CYS A 186 5.22 2.36 0.21
CA CYS A 186 5.20 2.43 1.66
C CYS A 186 6.34 1.66 2.31
N TRP A 187 6.63 2.02 3.53
CA TRP A 187 7.57 1.36 4.41
C TRP A 187 7.14 1.51 5.86
N PHE A 188 7.58 0.60 6.71
CA PHE A 188 7.48 0.76 8.14
C PHE A 188 8.68 0.14 8.86
N VAL A 189 8.97 0.64 10.06
CA VAL A 189 9.84 0.03 11.06
C VAL A 189 9.09 0.01 12.38
N ARG A 190 8.77 -1.18 12.85
CA ARG A 190 8.08 -1.40 14.12
C ARG A 190 9.07 -1.82 15.20
N CYS A 191 9.01 -1.16 16.34
CA CYS A 191 9.56 -1.74 17.56
C CYS A 191 8.61 -2.83 18.04
N ARG A 192 9.02 -4.09 17.88
CA ARG A 192 8.19 -5.25 18.26
C ARG A 192 8.15 -5.48 19.74
N ASN A 193 9.29 -5.29 20.37
CA ASN A 193 9.44 -5.61 21.79
C ASN A 193 10.53 -4.76 22.43
N ILE A 194 10.29 -4.34 23.67
CA ILE A 194 11.28 -3.78 24.58
C ILE A 194 11.11 -4.50 25.90
N THR A 195 12.17 -5.19 26.35
CA THR A 195 12.20 -5.86 27.65
C THR A 195 13.31 -5.27 28.51
N LEU A 196 12.98 -4.95 29.76
CA LEU A 196 13.95 -4.59 30.80
C LEU A 196 13.81 -5.59 31.94
N GLY A 197 14.87 -6.32 32.20
CA GLY A 197 14.96 -7.28 33.30
C GLY A 197 15.99 -6.84 34.36
N TYR A 198 15.73 -7.20 35.58
CA TYR A 198 16.66 -7.05 36.72
C TYR A 198 16.78 -8.34 37.49
N ASN A 199 18.00 -8.86 37.58
CA ASN A 199 18.31 -10.04 38.36
C ASN A 199 18.61 -9.62 39.81
N VAL A 200 17.67 -9.88 40.70
CA VAL A 200 17.79 -9.49 42.10
C VAL A 200 18.86 -10.36 42.77
N PRO A 201 19.89 -9.78 43.41
CA PRO A 201 20.88 -10.57 44.15
C PRO A 201 20.24 -11.29 45.32
N VAL A 202 20.17 -12.61 45.25
CA VAL A 202 19.59 -13.48 46.30
C VAL A 202 20.68 -14.16 47.11
N LYS A 203 20.50 -14.26 48.47
CA LYS A 203 21.56 -14.74 49.38
C LYS A 203 21.33 -16.12 49.96
N LYS A 204 20.11 -16.62 50.09
CA LYS A 204 19.78 -17.96 50.61
C LYS A 204 18.38 -18.42 50.15
N GLY A 205 18.27 -19.71 49.82
CA GLY A 205 17.00 -20.37 49.58
C GLY A 205 16.41 -20.24 48.18
N LEU A 206 16.94 -19.31 47.36
CA LEU A 206 16.57 -19.15 45.94
C LEU A 206 17.85 -19.21 45.11
N SER A 207 17.78 -19.89 43.96
CA SER A 207 18.89 -19.94 43.00
C SER A 207 18.88 -18.71 42.07
N LYS A 208 17.69 -18.18 41.76
CA LYS A 208 17.52 -17.01 40.91
C LYS A 208 16.21 -16.28 41.22
N LEU A 209 16.27 -14.97 41.22
CA LEU A 209 15.09 -14.11 41.24
C LEU A 209 15.28 -13.02 40.17
N ARG A 210 14.42 -13.00 39.16
CA ARG A 210 14.43 -11.95 38.12
C ARG A 210 13.07 -11.32 38.04
N VAL A 211 13.02 -9.99 38.02
CA VAL A 211 11.84 -9.19 37.72
C VAL A 211 12.02 -8.55 36.38
N TYR A 212 10.96 -8.45 35.60
CA TYR A 212 11.04 -7.82 34.27
C TYR A 212 9.77 -7.09 33.91
N ALA A 213 9.95 -6.10 33.06
CA ALA A 213 8.87 -5.40 32.36
C ALA A 213 9.09 -5.55 30.84
N ASP A 214 8.02 -5.79 30.12
CA ASP A 214 8.01 -5.98 28.68
C ASP A 214 6.92 -5.15 28.04
N VAL A 215 7.26 -4.50 26.94
CA VAL A 215 6.32 -3.75 26.12
C VAL A 215 6.36 -4.30 24.70
N THR A 216 5.22 -4.80 24.24
CA THR A 216 5.04 -5.28 22.87
C THR A 216 4.41 -4.19 22.00
N ASN A 217 4.92 -4.01 20.79
CA ASN A 217 4.48 -3.01 19.80
C ASN A 217 4.42 -1.58 20.36
N PRO A 218 5.46 -1.06 21.08
CA PRO A 218 5.41 0.27 21.69
C PRO A 218 5.20 1.38 20.68
N PHE A 219 5.80 1.30 19.48
CA PHE A 219 5.65 2.29 18.42
C PHE A 219 6.01 1.73 17.03
N MET A 220 5.55 2.42 16.01
CA MET A 220 5.87 2.16 14.61
C MET A 220 6.22 3.48 13.91
N LEU A 221 7.27 3.46 13.11
CA LEU A 221 7.65 4.54 12.19
C LEU A 221 7.24 4.11 10.80
N THR A 222 6.49 4.96 10.07
CA THR A 222 5.97 4.63 8.76
C THR A 222 5.58 5.89 7.97
N ASN A 223 5.58 5.79 6.65
CA ASN A 223 4.93 6.76 5.78
C ASN A 223 3.50 6.34 5.38
N TYR A 224 3.04 5.17 5.84
CA TYR A 224 1.69 4.70 5.64
C TYR A 224 0.70 5.50 6.48
N LYS A 225 -0.42 5.91 5.89
CA LYS A 225 -1.43 6.73 6.56
C LYS A 225 -2.64 5.94 7.07
N GLY A 226 -2.67 4.62 6.85
CA GLY A 226 -3.70 3.73 7.37
C GLY A 226 -3.48 3.36 8.84
N LEU A 227 -4.29 2.42 9.33
CA LEU A 227 -4.26 1.99 10.73
C LEU A 227 -2.98 1.22 11.05
N ASP A 228 -2.64 0.24 10.24
CA ASP A 228 -1.46 -0.59 10.43
C ASP A 228 -1.05 -1.25 9.11
N MET A 229 0.18 -1.02 8.67
CA MET A 229 0.68 -1.56 7.40
C MET A 229 0.94 -3.08 7.42
N GLU A 230 1.08 -3.68 8.60
CA GLU A 230 1.28 -5.12 8.73
C GLU A 230 -0.02 -5.93 8.71
N THR A 231 -1.10 -5.31 9.13
CA THR A 231 -2.42 -5.91 9.04
C THR A 231 -3.02 -5.56 7.69
N ASP A 232 -3.80 -6.49 7.15
CA ASP A 232 -4.51 -6.26 5.90
C ASP A 232 -5.68 -5.30 6.13
N ASP A 233 -5.51 -4.02 5.80
CA ASP A 233 -6.56 -3.01 5.87
C ASP A 233 -7.79 -3.39 5.04
N THR A 234 -7.62 -4.22 4.01
CA THR A 234 -8.73 -4.65 3.14
C THR A 234 -9.68 -5.62 3.83
N SER A 235 -9.20 -6.33 4.82
CA SER A 235 -9.98 -7.30 5.59
C SER A 235 -10.63 -6.71 6.86
N TRP A 236 -10.50 -5.40 7.11
CA TRP A 236 -10.96 -4.73 8.33
C TRP A 236 -10.34 -5.35 9.60
N ALA A 237 -9.12 -5.85 9.47
CA ALA A 237 -8.40 -6.46 10.56
C ALA A 237 -8.07 -5.44 11.66
N TYR A 238 -8.06 -5.91 12.88
CA TYR A 238 -7.64 -5.10 14.02
C TYR A 238 -6.16 -4.76 13.91
N PRO A 239 -5.74 -3.50 14.15
CA PRO A 239 -4.34 -3.13 14.17
C PRO A 239 -3.62 -3.85 15.32
N ASN A 240 -2.30 -4.01 15.18
CA ASN A 240 -1.47 -4.60 16.23
C ASN A 240 -1.56 -3.78 17.52
N VAL A 241 -2.01 -4.41 18.59
CA VAL A 241 -2.20 -3.76 19.90
C VAL A 241 -0.87 -3.58 20.63
N ARG A 242 -0.80 -2.53 21.44
CA ARG A 242 0.27 -2.35 22.41
C ARG A 242 -0.07 -3.09 23.71
N SER A 243 0.85 -3.88 24.24
CA SER A 243 0.65 -4.54 25.53
C SER A 243 1.84 -4.32 26.46
N PHE A 244 1.54 -4.27 27.74
CA PHE A 244 2.51 -4.14 28.83
C PHE A 244 2.42 -5.36 29.70
N ASN A 245 3.54 -6.07 29.89
CA ASN A 245 3.62 -7.26 30.70
C ASN A 245 4.65 -7.03 31.81
N PHE A 246 4.33 -7.51 32.99
CA PHE A 246 5.23 -7.52 34.14
C PHE A 246 5.33 -8.94 34.65
N GLY A 247 6.53 -9.39 34.94
CA GLY A 247 6.75 -10.76 35.38
C GLY A 247 7.84 -10.90 36.42
N VAL A 248 7.74 -12.00 37.15
CA VAL A 248 8.74 -12.45 38.12
C VAL A 248 9.10 -13.89 37.79
N GLU A 249 10.39 -14.16 37.66
CA GLU A 249 10.96 -15.48 37.45
C GLU A 249 11.69 -15.89 38.72
N ILE A 250 11.30 -17.02 39.33
CA ILE A 250 11.87 -17.54 40.56
C ILE A 250 12.38 -18.95 40.31
N THR A 251 13.63 -19.22 40.68
CA THR A 251 14.22 -20.57 40.66
C THR A 251 14.70 -20.91 42.05
N PHE A 252 14.32 -22.08 42.55
CA PHE A 252 14.67 -22.62 43.85
C PHE A 252 15.91 -23.49 43.78
#